data_ac16c33cef6971068e650f8c6145b2dc
#
_entry.id   ac16c33cef6971068e650f8c6145b2dc
#
_cell.length_a   1.000
_cell.length_b   1.000
_cell.length_c   1.000
_cell.angle_alpha   90.00
_cell.angle_beta   90.00
_cell.angle_gamma   90.00
#
_symmetry.space_group_name_H-M   'P 1'
#
loop_
_entity.id
_entity.type
_entity.pdbx_description
1 polymer ?
#
loop_
_entity_poly.entity_id
_entity_poly.type
_entity_poly.pdbx_seq_one_letter_code
_entity_poly.pdbx_strand_id
1 'polypeptide(L)'
;MALFNRAKVYLYDSAEYWSQYRLTEGFGLPPMEALACGCQVFSSLNHALADYLDPGINCHKIAGYATGYDVQRIAKVLDSWQPSDLPDSFFQTYRSEQLLPRLENILVDLNQFFDYQQKYRSDIPSLTRQRQAYLFYRRVQAKLFKRFLKAKPVDK
;
A
#
# COMPACT_ATOMS: atom_id res chain seq x y z
N MET A 1 -1.70 -9.27 -21.86
CA MET A 1 -1.09 -10.59 -21.57
C MET A 1 -0.05 -11.02 -22.63
N ALA A 2 -0.32 -10.96 -23.96
CA ALA A 2 0.65 -11.43 -24.98
C ALA A 2 2.05 -10.79 -24.89
N LEU A 3 2.16 -9.54 -24.46
CA LEU A 3 3.44 -8.86 -24.28
C LEU A 3 4.21 -9.42 -23.07
N PHE A 4 3.54 -9.61 -21.93
CA PHE A 4 4.17 -10.11 -20.71
C PHE A 4 4.72 -11.53 -20.88
N ASN A 5 4.02 -12.40 -21.63
CA ASN A 5 4.50 -13.76 -21.95
C ASN A 5 5.80 -13.79 -22.76
N ARG A 6 6.24 -12.66 -23.34
CA ARG A 6 7.45 -12.51 -24.10
C ARG A 6 8.52 -11.68 -23.39
N ALA A 7 8.16 -11.07 -22.25
CA ALA A 7 9.04 -10.21 -21.49
C ALA A 7 9.73 -11.02 -20.37
N LYS A 8 11.01 -10.79 -20.18
CA LYS A 8 11.78 -11.35 -19.06
C LYS A 8 11.68 -10.47 -17.81
N VAL A 9 11.69 -9.17 -18.01
CA VAL A 9 11.65 -8.17 -16.94
C VAL A 9 10.50 -7.20 -17.22
N TYR A 10 9.80 -6.83 -16.17
CA TYR A 10 8.80 -5.78 -16.18
C TYR A 10 9.24 -4.65 -15.24
N LEU A 11 9.35 -3.45 -15.77
CA LEU A 11 9.73 -2.24 -15.02
C LEU A 11 8.50 -1.36 -14.80
N TYR A 12 8.20 -1.08 -13.53
CA TYR A 12 7.08 -0.23 -13.14
C TYR A 12 7.51 0.79 -12.09
N ASP A 13 7.78 2.01 -12.52
CA ASP A 13 8.11 3.12 -11.65
C ASP A 13 7.04 4.20 -11.73
N SER A 14 6.16 4.23 -10.76
CA SER A 14 5.01 5.13 -10.72
C SER A 14 5.01 6.08 -9.51
N ALA A 15 5.91 5.89 -8.55
CA ALA A 15 5.87 6.62 -7.28
C ALA A 15 5.99 8.13 -7.46
N GLU A 16 6.92 8.60 -8.30
CA GLU A 16 7.11 10.02 -8.55
C GLU A 16 5.91 10.64 -9.29
N TYR A 17 5.42 9.97 -10.31
CA TYR A 17 4.24 10.40 -11.06
C TYR A 17 3.02 10.55 -10.15
N TRP A 18 2.69 9.53 -9.34
CA TRP A 18 1.57 9.57 -8.41
C TRP A 18 1.73 10.68 -7.35
N SER A 19 2.94 10.88 -6.86
CA SER A 19 3.24 11.95 -5.90
C SER A 19 3.00 13.34 -6.50
N GLN A 20 3.48 13.59 -7.72
CA GLN A 20 3.30 14.87 -8.40
C GLN A 20 1.83 15.21 -8.66
N TYR A 21 1.05 14.23 -9.08
CA TYR A 21 -0.36 14.42 -9.41
C TYR A 21 -1.31 14.21 -8.21
N ARG A 22 -0.77 13.93 -7.00
CA ARG A 22 -1.54 13.62 -5.79
C ARG A 22 -2.57 12.50 -6.00
N LEU A 23 -2.20 11.54 -6.83
CA LEU A 23 -2.98 10.34 -7.10
C LEU A 23 -2.42 9.18 -6.26
N THR A 24 -3.18 8.10 -6.19
CA THR A 24 -2.75 6.86 -5.55
C THR A 24 -2.91 5.71 -6.53
N GLU A 25 -1.98 4.76 -6.46
CA GLU A 25 -2.17 3.49 -7.13
C GLU A 25 -3.38 2.77 -6.52
N GLY A 26 -4.24 2.25 -7.38
CA GLY A 26 -5.27 1.32 -6.95
C GLY A 26 -4.67 -0.04 -6.64
N PHE A 27 -5.11 -1.09 -7.34
CA PHE A 27 -4.53 -2.43 -7.16
C PHE A 27 -3.19 -2.62 -7.89
N GLY A 28 -3.00 -1.97 -9.05
CA GLY A 28 -1.81 -2.16 -9.89
C GLY A 28 -1.87 -3.47 -10.68
N LEU A 29 -2.87 -3.64 -11.53
CA LEU A 29 -3.04 -4.84 -12.34
C LEU A 29 -1.80 -5.22 -13.18
N PRO A 30 -1.11 -4.29 -13.88
CA PRO A 30 0.01 -4.65 -14.73
C PRO A 30 1.17 -5.37 -14.01
N PRO A 31 1.64 -4.96 -12.83
CA PRO A 31 2.63 -5.72 -12.08
C PRO A 31 2.15 -7.14 -11.69
N MET A 32 0.88 -7.30 -11.30
CA MET A 32 0.31 -8.60 -10.97
C MET A 32 0.25 -9.51 -12.22
N GLU A 33 -0.18 -8.97 -13.35
CA GLU A 33 -0.18 -9.69 -14.63
C GLU A 33 1.22 -10.10 -15.08
N ALA A 34 2.21 -9.23 -14.87
CA ALA A 34 3.61 -9.53 -15.17
C ALA A 34 4.13 -10.68 -14.30
N LEU A 35 3.84 -10.68 -12.99
CA LEU A 35 4.16 -11.79 -12.10
C LEU A 35 3.52 -13.11 -12.56
N ALA A 36 2.23 -13.06 -12.92
CA ALA A 36 1.51 -14.24 -13.41
C ALA A 36 2.07 -14.79 -14.73
N CYS A 37 2.74 -13.96 -15.51
CA CYS A 37 3.44 -14.36 -16.74
C CYS A 37 4.91 -14.77 -16.50
N GLY A 38 5.37 -14.85 -15.24
CA GLY A 38 6.72 -15.22 -14.88
C GLY A 38 7.79 -14.13 -15.09
N CYS A 39 7.38 -12.87 -15.30
CA CYS A 39 8.34 -11.76 -15.39
C CYS A 39 9.01 -11.50 -14.04
N GLN A 40 10.28 -11.13 -14.08
CA GLN A 40 10.96 -10.51 -12.93
C GLN A 40 10.51 -9.05 -12.84
N VAL A 41 9.81 -8.69 -11.77
CA VAL A 41 9.20 -7.35 -11.61
C VAL A 41 10.14 -6.43 -10.86
N PHE A 42 10.48 -5.30 -11.46
CA PHE A 42 11.15 -4.16 -10.82
C PHE A 42 10.13 -3.05 -10.60
N SER A 43 9.88 -2.67 -9.37
CA SER A 43 8.81 -1.70 -9.05
C SER A 43 9.18 -0.75 -7.92
N SER A 44 8.65 0.46 -8.01
CA SER A 44 8.46 1.31 -6.83
C SER A 44 7.35 0.70 -5.98
N LEU A 45 7.58 0.59 -4.67
CA LEU A 45 6.61 0.04 -3.73
C LEU A 45 5.83 1.18 -3.09
N ASN A 46 4.67 1.45 -3.65
CA ASN A 46 3.80 2.51 -3.17
C ASN A 46 2.35 2.05 -3.16
N HIS A 47 1.62 2.50 -2.15
CA HIS A 47 0.19 2.24 -1.98
C HIS A 47 -0.16 0.74 -2.09
N ALA A 48 -1.17 0.38 -2.86
CA ALA A 48 -1.66 -0.99 -2.98
C ALA A 48 -0.65 -1.98 -3.60
N LEU A 49 0.40 -1.50 -4.26
CA LEU A 49 1.49 -2.39 -4.71
C LEU A 49 2.18 -3.09 -3.53
N ALA A 50 2.28 -2.42 -2.38
CA ALA A 50 2.86 -2.97 -1.17
C ALA A 50 2.02 -4.09 -0.53
N ASP A 51 0.77 -4.27 -0.96
CA ASP A 51 -0.10 -5.33 -0.44
C ASP A 51 0.28 -6.72 -0.99
N TYR A 52 0.98 -6.77 -2.13
CA TYR A 52 1.35 -8.03 -2.77
C TYR A 52 2.78 -8.10 -3.32
N LEU A 53 3.48 -6.97 -3.46
CA LEU A 53 4.88 -6.92 -3.87
C LEU A 53 5.78 -6.91 -2.64
N ASP A 54 6.57 -7.97 -2.46
CA ASP A 54 7.53 -8.10 -1.37
C ASP A 54 8.95 -8.17 -1.95
N PRO A 55 9.81 -7.14 -1.68
CA PRO A 55 11.16 -7.10 -2.19
C PRO A 55 12.01 -8.26 -1.69
N GLY A 56 12.67 -8.93 -2.63
CA GLY A 56 13.49 -10.09 -2.33
C GLY A 56 12.73 -11.43 -2.31
N ILE A 57 11.39 -11.39 -2.37
CA ILE A 57 10.54 -12.59 -2.49
C ILE A 57 9.99 -12.66 -3.92
N ASN A 58 9.19 -11.67 -4.33
CA ASN A 58 8.49 -11.70 -5.62
C ASN A 58 8.75 -10.49 -6.50
N CYS A 59 9.51 -9.51 -6.03
CA CYS A 59 9.88 -8.34 -6.82
C CYS A 59 11.24 -7.77 -6.42
N HIS A 60 11.71 -6.85 -7.25
CA HIS A 60 12.90 -6.04 -7.01
C HIS A 60 12.47 -4.59 -6.80
N LYS A 61 12.78 -4.03 -5.62
CA LYS A 61 12.49 -2.61 -5.37
C LYS A 61 13.42 -1.74 -6.21
N ILE A 62 12.86 -0.75 -6.91
CA ILE A 62 13.61 0.31 -7.58
C ILE A 62 14.26 1.22 -6.52
N ALA A 63 15.53 1.57 -6.74
CA ALA A 63 16.33 2.37 -5.80
C ALA A 63 15.99 3.87 -5.84
N GLY A 64 15.12 4.32 -6.74
CA GLY A 64 14.65 5.70 -6.85
C GLY A 64 15.69 6.63 -7.47
N TYR A 65 16.69 7.05 -6.70
CA TYR A 65 17.69 8.03 -7.16
C TYR A 65 19.00 7.42 -7.68
N ALA A 66 19.03 6.13 -7.94
CA ALA A 66 20.22 5.40 -8.37
C ALA A 66 19.97 4.60 -9.66
N THR A 67 19.56 5.28 -10.73
CA THR A 67 19.22 4.65 -12.02
C THR A 67 20.32 3.72 -12.55
N GLY A 68 21.60 4.12 -12.44
CA GLY A 68 22.73 3.29 -12.87
C GLY A 68 22.82 1.96 -12.11
N TYR A 69 22.50 1.96 -10.82
CA TYR A 69 22.44 0.77 -10.00
C TYR A 69 21.29 -0.16 -10.43
N ASP A 70 20.12 0.40 -10.69
CA ASP A 70 18.96 -0.37 -11.15
C ASP A 70 19.19 -0.98 -12.53
N VAL A 71 19.82 -0.23 -13.46
CA VAL A 71 20.19 -0.75 -14.78
C VAL A 71 21.13 -1.95 -14.65
N GLN A 72 22.16 -1.87 -13.78
CA GLN A 72 23.07 -2.99 -13.53
C GLN A 72 22.35 -4.22 -12.95
N ARG A 73 21.39 -4.01 -12.04
CA ARG A 73 20.59 -5.12 -11.47
C ARG A 73 19.71 -5.77 -12.52
N ILE A 74 19.06 -4.98 -13.37
CA ILE A 74 18.24 -5.48 -14.48
C ILE A 74 19.10 -6.27 -15.47
N ALA A 75 20.26 -5.74 -15.86
CA ALA A 75 21.19 -6.45 -16.75
C ALA A 75 21.61 -7.80 -16.15
N LYS A 76 22.00 -7.83 -14.87
CA LYS A 76 22.33 -9.07 -14.17
C LYS A 76 21.19 -10.09 -14.18
N VAL A 77 19.95 -9.63 -13.97
CA VAL A 77 18.76 -10.51 -14.02
C VAL A 77 18.54 -11.04 -15.43
N LEU A 78 18.74 -10.22 -16.46
CA LEU A 78 18.61 -10.64 -17.86
C LEU A 78 19.65 -11.68 -18.28
N ASP A 79 20.89 -11.56 -17.79
CA ASP A 79 22.00 -12.48 -18.08
C ASP A 79 21.77 -13.88 -17.47
N SER A 80 21.23 -13.92 -16.26
CA SER A 80 20.95 -15.16 -15.51
C SER A 80 19.45 -15.40 -15.31
N TRP A 81 18.63 -14.99 -16.28
CA TRP A 81 17.19 -14.97 -16.12
C TRP A 81 16.60 -16.33 -15.79
N GLN A 82 15.77 -16.32 -14.76
CA GLN A 82 14.85 -17.38 -14.40
C GLN A 82 13.45 -16.80 -14.30
N PRO A 83 12.41 -17.51 -14.72
CA PRO A 83 11.04 -17.06 -14.53
C PRO A 83 10.75 -16.89 -13.03
N SER A 84 9.89 -15.93 -12.68
CA SER A 84 9.35 -15.84 -11.34
C SER A 84 8.49 -17.07 -11.09
N ASP A 85 8.91 -17.91 -10.14
CA ASP A 85 8.21 -19.15 -9.77
C ASP A 85 7.39 -18.92 -8.48
N LEU A 86 6.26 -18.29 -8.64
CA LEU A 86 5.33 -18.06 -7.52
C LEU A 86 4.31 -19.20 -7.46
N PRO A 87 3.98 -19.71 -6.27
CA PRO A 87 3.00 -20.77 -6.12
C PRO A 87 1.60 -20.30 -6.56
N ASP A 88 0.81 -21.20 -7.11
CA ASP A 88 -0.55 -20.88 -7.54
C ASP A 88 -1.42 -20.30 -6.41
N SER A 89 -1.15 -20.70 -5.17
CA SER A 89 -1.81 -20.17 -3.97
C SER A 89 -1.65 -18.64 -3.81
N PHE A 90 -0.54 -18.07 -4.30
CA PHE A 90 -0.35 -16.62 -4.31
C PHE A 90 -1.40 -15.91 -5.17
N PHE A 91 -1.69 -16.49 -6.34
CA PHE A 91 -2.65 -15.90 -7.29
C PHE A 91 -4.10 -16.22 -6.95
N GLN A 92 -4.38 -17.31 -6.23
CA GLN A 92 -5.74 -17.74 -5.89
C GLN A 92 -6.53 -16.65 -5.17
N THR A 93 -5.89 -15.92 -4.25
CA THR A 93 -6.53 -14.81 -3.50
C THR A 93 -7.09 -13.71 -4.41
N TYR A 94 -6.53 -13.57 -5.61
CA TYR A 94 -6.88 -12.50 -6.57
C TYR A 94 -7.74 -12.99 -7.73
N ARG A 95 -8.13 -14.26 -7.73
CA ARG A 95 -9.02 -14.83 -8.77
C ARG A 95 -10.46 -14.40 -8.55
N SER A 96 -11.17 -14.20 -9.65
CA SER A 96 -12.59 -13.80 -9.65
C SER A 96 -13.49 -14.78 -8.88
N GLU A 97 -13.16 -16.07 -8.91
CA GLU A 97 -13.91 -17.11 -8.20
C GLU A 97 -13.88 -16.94 -6.67
N GLN A 98 -12.83 -16.29 -6.15
CA GLN A 98 -12.68 -16.02 -4.72
C GLN A 98 -13.37 -14.72 -4.28
N LEU A 99 -13.79 -13.89 -5.22
CA LEU A 99 -14.35 -12.57 -4.91
C LEU A 99 -15.68 -12.68 -4.15
N LEU A 100 -16.60 -13.54 -4.60
CA LEU A 100 -17.90 -13.71 -3.95
C LEU A 100 -17.78 -14.29 -2.54
N PRO A 101 -17.08 -15.43 -2.31
CA PRO A 101 -16.89 -15.96 -0.96
C PRO A 101 -16.23 -14.96 -0.02
N ARG A 102 -15.27 -14.20 -0.51
CA ARG A 102 -14.59 -13.17 0.29
C ARG A 102 -15.53 -12.02 0.66
N LEU A 103 -16.36 -11.56 -0.28
CA LEU A 103 -17.36 -10.53 -0.02
C LEU A 103 -18.42 -11.03 0.97
N GLU A 104 -18.90 -12.25 0.85
CA GLU A 104 -19.83 -12.87 1.79
C GLU A 104 -19.27 -12.90 3.21
N ASN A 105 -18.01 -13.31 3.40
CA ASN A 105 -17.36 -13.30 4.71
C ASN A 105 -17.28 -11.88 5.28
N ILE A 106 -16.89 -10.87 4.49
CA ILE A 106 -16.86 -9.48 4.92
C ILE A 106 -18.25 -9.00 5.36
N LEU A 107 -19.30 -9.35 4.62
CA LEU A 107 -20.68 -8.98 4.97
C LEU A 107 -21.15 -9.67 6.25
N VAL A 108 -20.77 -10.92 6.46
CA VAL A 108 -21.06 -11.63 7.72
C VAL A 108 -20.39 -10.93 8.90
N ASP A 109 -19.11 -10.60 8.80
CA ASP A 109 -18.36 -9.90 9.84
C ASP A 109 -18.96 -8.52 10.14
N LEU A 110 -19.35 -7.77 9.11
CA LEU A 110 -20.03 -6.48 9.26
C LEU A 110 -21.39 -6.62 9.98
N ASN A 111 -22.19 -7.61 9.60
CA ASN A 111 -23.46 -7.85 10.27
C ASN A 111 -23.28 -8.23 11.73
N GLN A 112 -22.31 -9.10 12.05
CA GLN A 112 -21.98 -9.45 13.44
C GLN A 112 -21.53 -8.21 14.24
N PHE A 113 -20.74 -7.35 13.63
CA PHE A 113 -20.33 -6.10 14.26
C PHE A 113 -21.52 -5.16 14.57
N PHE A 114 -22.47 -5.01 13.63
CA PHE A 114 -23.66 -4.19 13.86
C PHE A 114 -24.61 -4.82 14.89
N ASP A 115 -24.78 -6.14 14.86
CA ASP A 115 -25.56 -6.87 15.88
C ASP A 115 -24.96 -6.69 17.28
N TYR A 116 -23.63 -6.73 17.36
CA TYR A 116 -22.92 -6.44 18.63
C TYR A 116 -23.17 -5.00 19.08
N GLN A 117 -23.05 -4.02 18.20
CA GLN A 117 -23.31 -2.61 18.51
C GLN A 117 -24.74 -2.34 18.98
N GLN A 118 -25.73 -3.08 18.46
CA GLN A 118 -27.12 -2.96 18.93
C GLN A 118 -27.32 -3.51 20.34
N LYS A 119 -26.60 -4.57 20.69
CA LYS A 119 -26.72 -5.23 21.99
C LYS A 119 -25.89 -4.55 23.09
N TYR A 120 -24.76 -3.99 22.72
CA TYR A 120 -23.80 -3.45 23.69
C TYR A 120 -23.58 -1.96 23.49
N ARG A 121 -23.60 -1.23 24.59
CA ARG A 121 -23.31 0.21 24.59
C ARG A 121 -21.80 0.39 24.33
N SER A 122 -21.44 1.23 23.37
CA SER A 122 -20.05 1.57 23.12
C SER A 122 -19.41 2.23 24.33
N ASP A 123 -18.23 1.76 24.73
CA ASP A 123 -17.36 2.39 25.71
C ASP A 123 -16.67 3.65 25.17
N ILE A 124 -16.65 3.80 23.85
CA ILE A 124 -16.14 4.99 23.19
C ILE A 124 -17.27 6.05 23.13
N PRO A 125 -17.13 7.19 23.82
CA PRO A 125 -18.14 8.22 23.79
C PRO A 125 -18.37 8.76 22.37
N SER A 126 -19.64 8.91 21.99
CA SER A 126 -20.02 9.43 20.68
C SER A 126 -19.40 10.81 20.40
N LEU A 127 -19.10 11.09 19.13
CA LEU A 127 -18.52 12.37 18.69
C LEU A 127 -19.63 13.43 18.58
N THR A 128 -20.19 13.86 19.70
CA THR A 128 -21.18 14.93 19.78
C THR A 128 -20.56 16.28 19.38
N ARG A 129 -21.39 17.25 18.99
CA ARG A 129 -20.93 18.63 18.70
C ARG A 129 -20.17 19.25 19.86
N GLN A 130 -20.62 19.03 21.09
CA GLN A 130 -19.94 19.50 22.30
C GLN A 130 -18.55 18.88 22.45
N ARG A 131 -18.43 17.57 22.22
CA ARG A 131 -17.14 16.88 22.25
C ARG A 131 -16.20 17.33 21.14
N GLN A 132 -16.71 17.58 19.94
CA GLN A 132 -15.93 18.14 18.85
C GLN A 132 -15.36 19.52 19.23
N ALA A 133 -16.21 20.42 19.79
CA ALA A 133 -15.79 21.74 20.26
C ALA A 133 -14.73 21.64 21.35
N TYR A 134 -14.91 20.73 22.33
CA TYR A 134 -13.95 20.47 23.40
C TYR A 134 -12.59 19.96 22.85
N LEU A 135 -12.60 19.00 21.92
CA LEU A 135 -11.39 18.49 21.29
C LEU A 135 -10.68 19.57 20.45
N PHE A 136 -11.44 20.39 19.75
CA PHE A 136 -10.90 21.52 19.00
C PHE A 136 -10.22 22.53 19.95
N TYR A 137 -10.89 22.91 21.03
CA TYR A 137 -10.34 23.81 22.06
C TYR A 137 -9.04 23.26 22.65
N ARG A 138 -9.00 21.98 23.06
CA ARG A 138 -7.79 21.33 23.53
C ARG A 138 -6.65 21.36 22.51
N ARG A 139 -6.98 21.15 21.24
CA ARG A 139 -5.99 21.22 20.14
C ARG A 139 -5.41 22.62 19.98
N VAL A 140 -6.23 23.63 20.09
CA VAL A 140 -5.79 25.06 20.03
C VAL A 140 -4.93 25.38 21.22
N GLN A 141 -5.33 25.04 22.44
CA GLN A 141 -4.53 25.23 23.64
C GLN A 141 -3.14 24.56 23.52
N ALA A 142 -3.10 23.32 23.07
CA ALA A 142 -1.85 22.58 22.90
C ALA A 142 -0.91 23.26 21.88
N LYS A 143 -1.48 23.84 20.79
CA LYS A 143 -0.69 24.61 19.83
C LYS A 143 -0.14 25.92 20.40
N LEU A 144 -0.95 26.64 21.16
CA LEU A 144 -0.54 27.89 21.82
C LEU A 144 0.57 27.59 22.85
N PHE A 145 0.38 26.57 23.69
CA PHE A 145 1.39 26.15 24.67
C PHE A 145 2.73 25.77 24.02
N LYS A 146 2.71 25.03 22.92
CA LYS A 146 3.93 24.72 22.14
C LYS A 146 4.59 25.97 21.57
N ARG A 147 3.83 26.99 21.16
CA ARG A 147 4.39 28.27 20.70
C ARG A 147 5.05 29.03 21.84
N PHE A 148 4.44 29.09 23.00
CA PHE A 148 5.01 29.73 24.19
C PHE A 148 6.31 29.08 24.64
N LEU A 149 6.41 27.75 24.61
CA LEU A 149 7.62 27.02 24.94
C LEU A 149 8.77 27.29 23.94
N LYS A 150 8.45 27.47 22.66
CA LYS A 150 9.44 27.82 21.62
C LYS A 150 9.88 29.28 21.65
N ALA A 151 9.09 30.17 22.25
CA ALA A 151 9.36 31.59 22.36
C ALA A 151 10.19 32.00 23.58
N LYS A 152 10.49 31.10 24.53
CA LYS A 152 11.43 31.39 25.61
C LYS A 152 12.85 31.42 25.05
N PRO A 153 13.54 32.56 25.10
CA PRO A 153 14.96 32.62 24.73
C PRO A 153 15.72 31.69 25.66
N VAL A 154 16.61 30.90 25.08
CA VAL A 154 17.66 30.20 25.85
C VAL A 154 18.64 31.30 26.26
N ASP A 155 18.56 31.75 27.53
CA ASP A 155 19.60 32.59 28.10
C ASP A 155 20.91 31.82 28.04
N LYS A 156 21.85 32.42 27.31
CA LYS A 156 23.23 31.94 27.21
C LYS A 156 24.02 32.38 28.42
#